data_58d30d75fdf38032f03c6e3b8637d996
#
_entry.id   58d30d75fdf38032f03c6e3b8637d996
#
_cell.length_a   1.000
_cell.length_b   1.000
_cell.length_c   1.000
_cell.angle_alpha   90.00
_cell.angle_beta   90.00
_cell.angle_gamma   90.00
#
_symmetry.space_group_name_H-M   'P 1'
#
loop_
_entity.id
_entity.type
_entity.pdbx_description
1 polymer ?
#
loop_
_entity_poly.entity_id
_entity_poly.type
_entity_poly.pdbx_seq_one_letter_code
_entity_poly.pdbx_strand_id
1 'polypeptide(L)'
;SFTVNVTVTNTGSVAGKEVVQVYFQSPYTDYDRQNGIEKASVELCGFDKTELLEPGASETVTITVPRSELACYDAETAQTYILDAGDYYLTAGHDAHDALNNILAAKGYTVENGMTADGDAAMAWQYTNAAIDTTTYAVSAATGAEITNQFDNASLDYYGVEDTMTVLSRSDWQGTWPQVFELEANDAILADLNLYQTYNGIEGSTTEMPTMGADNGMTLGMMIGLDYDDPQWETLLDQLTFEEMAELIGKGYHNTALVESVSKPATVDDNGPQGFTQTLTGVSTCHCAYSDENIMAATYNVELMEEVGRCIGNDMLDLGASGLYGPAMNLHRTAYSGRNFEYYSEDPFLSGKIAAAEVQGIQSKGVYVYIKHFALNDTESHCRCISTWADEQTIRELYLEPFRIAVTEGGAKNVMNSFARFGATWSGAHEGLMTNVLRGEWGMDGFALTDFSGNSAFAAYGITMKSFDVAWGLLAGTDGWDSSAEQWTTDLLTLYQGDPDITQAMRQASHRILYTVANSNAMNGFTADTHIVAVTPWWQIALIALDVVLGVVTVVFIVKLVLAVRKKKAVKAE
;
A
#
# COMPACT_ATOMS: atom_id res chain seq x y z
N SER A 1 -0.34 24.26 15.46
CA SER A 1 0.21 23.16 16.26
C SER A 1 0.20 23.51 17.73
N PHE A 2 0.19 22.50 18.57
CA PHE A 2 0.38 22.59 20.02
C PHE A 2 1.79 22.11 20.35
N THR A 3 2.39 22.70 21.40
CA THR A 3 3.68 22.22 21.93
C THR A 3 3.44 21.73 23.36
N VAL A 4 3.66 20.45 23.58
CA VAL A 4 3.51 19.78 24.87
C VAL A 4 4.90 19.53 25.44
N ASN A 5 5.15 20.02 26.66
CA ASN A 5 6.41 19.84 27.37
C ASN A 5 6.15 19.00 28.61
N VAL A 6 6.78 17.82 28.70
CA VAL A 6 6.62 16.90 29.82
C VAL A 6 7.98 16.67 30.48
N THR A 7 8.09 16.92 31.75
CA THR A 7 9.31 16.62 32.51
C THR A 7 9.21 15.24 33.12
N VAL A 8 10.12 14.35 32.68
CA VAL A 8 10.26 12.97 33.15
C VAL A 8 11.40 12.91 34.14
N THR A 9 11.20 12.26 35.29
CA THR A 9 12.24 12.04 36.30
C THR A 9 12.38 10.55 36.60
N ASN A 10 13.61 10.02 36.48
CA ASN A 10 13.88 8.66 36.92
C ASN A 10 13.90 8.56 38.46
N THR A 11 12.85 8.04 39.03
CA THR A 11 12.71 7.79 40.48
C THR A 11 13.18 6.40 40.91
N GLY A 12 13.61 5.56 39.92
CA GLY A 12 14.10 4.22 40.15
C GLY A 12 15.55 4.18 40.64
N SER A 13 16.09 2.96 40.71
CA SER A 13 17.48 2.68 41.11
C SER A 13 18.41 2.25 39.97
N VAL A 14 17.87 2.18 38.75
CA VAL A 14 18.58 1.75 37.54
C VAL A 14 18.33 2.78 36.44
N ALA A 15 19.36 3.04 35.62
CA ALA A 15 19.23 3.92 34.46
C ALA A 15 18.22 3.35 33.46
N GLY A 16 17.39 4.18 32.86
CA GLY A 16 16.35 3.78 31.90
C GLY A 16 15.87 4.93 31.02
N LYS A 17 15.19 4.59 29.95
CA LYS A 17 14.43 5.53 29.09
C LYS A 17 12.95 5.39 29.38
N GLU A 18 12.21 6.47 29.20
CA GLU A 18 10.75 6.49 29.34
C GLU A 18 10.11 7.05 28.07
N VAL A 19 8.91 6.56 27.73
CA VAL A 19 8.11 7.05 26.61
C VAL A 19 7.09 8.05 27.14
N VAL A 20 7.07 9.22 26.54
CA VAL A 20 5.99 10.20 26.74
C VAL A 20 4.99 10.05 25.60
N GLN A 21 3.74 9.74 25.95
CA GLN A 21 2.65 9.61 24.99
C GLN A 21 1.68 10.77 25.19
N VAL A 22 1.30 11.44 24.11
CA VAL A 22 0.34 12.55 24.11
C VAL A 22 -0.92 12.09 23.39
N TYR A 23 -2.03 12.25 24.09
CA TYR A 23 -3.36 11.90 23.62
C TYR A 23 -4.25 13.13 23.55
N PHE A 24 -5.29 13.07 22.71
CA PHE A 24 -6.36 14.05 22.74
C PHE A 24 -7.72 13.39 22.91
N GLN A 25 -8.67 14.17 23.38
CA GLN A 25 -10.09 13.87 23.37
C GLN A 25 -10.83 14.98 22.64
N SER A 26 -11.53 14.63 21.58
CA SER A 26 -12.43 15.54 20.85
C SER A 26 -13.72 15.81 21.61
N PRO A 27 -14.39 16.94 21.40
CA PRO A 27 -15.79 17.08 21.78
C PRO A 27 -16.64 16.08 20.99
N TYR A 28 -17.67 15.51 21.62
CA TYR A 28 -18.67 14.66 20.97
C TYR A 28 -20.00 15.38 21.03
N THR A 29 -20.34 16.06 19.94
CA THR A 29 -21.38 17.09 19.87
C THR A 29 -22.72 16.53 19.40
N ASP A 30 -23.76 17.36 19.40
CA ASP A 30 -25.04 16.99 18.77
C ASP A 30 -24.92 16.95 17.25
N TYR A 31 -23.98 17.71 16.66
CA TYR A 31 -23.66 17.63 15.25
C TYR A 31 -23.12 16.24 14.88
N ASP A 32 -22.16 15.74 15.67
CA ASP A 32 -21.58 14.41 15.45
C ASP A 32 -22.66 13.32 15.47
N ARG A 33 -23.52 13.34 16.51
CA ARG A 33 -24.59 12.34 16.65
C ARG A 33 -25.61 12.39 15.52
N GLN A 34 -25.88 13.58 14.97
CA GLN A 34 -26.82 13.74 13.86
C GLN A 34 -26.25 13.32 12.52
N ASN A 35 -24.92 13.37 12.37
CA ASN A 35 -24.22 13.03 11.14
C ASN A 35 -23.49 11.68 11.23
N GLY A 36 -23.76 10.87 12.27
CA GLY A 36 -23.14 9.55 12.40
C GLY A 36 -21.62 9.56 12.64
N ILE A 37 -21.04 10.72 13.02
CA ILE A 37 -19.61 10.83 13.28
C ILE A 37 -19.29 10.17 14.62
N GLU A 38 -18.43 9.16 14.60
CA GLU A 38 -17.98 8.48 15.79
C GLU A 38 -16.61 8.99 16.25
N LYS A 39 -16.36 8.98 17.55
CA LYS A 39 -15.10 9.47 18.14
C LYS A 39 -14.66 8.59 19.29
N ALA A 40 -13.38 8.26 19.30
CA ALA A 40 -12.78 7.55 20.42
C ALA A 40 -12.82 8.36 21.73
N SER A 41 -12.66 7.67 22.85
CA SER A 41 -12.56 8.34 24.14
C SER A 41 -11.27 9.12 24.30
N VAL A 42 -10.18 8.63 23.73
CA VAL A 42 -8.88 9.29 23.55
C VAL A 42 -8.19 8.71 22.32
N GLU A 43 -7.35 9.50 21.67
CA GLU A 43 -6.58 9.13 20.51
C GLU A 43 -5.12 9.58 20.68
N LEU A 44 -4.17 8.73 20.30
CA LEU A 44 -2.75 9.07 20.32
C LEU A 44 -2.47 10.09 19.20
N CYS A 45 -1.79 11.20 19.56
CA CYS A 45 -1.45 12.25 18.59
C CYS A 45 0.00 12.73 18.67
N GLY A 46 0.79 12.10 19.51
CA GLY A 46 2.21 12.39 19.63
C GLY A 46 2.89 11.50 20.64
N PHE A 47 4.13 11.19 20.40
CA PHE A 47 5.01 10.49 21.36
C PHE A 47 6.46 10.84 21.09
N ASP A 48 7.26 10.69 22.14
CA ASP A 48 8.71 10.80 22.06
C ASP A 48 9.33 10.06 23.25
N LYS A 49 10.63 9.84 23.22
CA LYS A 49 11.34 9.04 24.21
C LYS A 49 12.49 9.81 24.83
N THR A 50 12.62 9.71 26.16
CA THR A 50 13.77 10.33 26.85
C THR A 50 15.09 9.72 26.41
N GLU A 51 16.16 10.46 26.60
CA GLU A 51 17.50 9.88 26.67
C GLU A 51 17.62 8.92 27.87
N LEU A 52 18.76 8.24 27.97
CA LEU A 52 19.02 7.37 29.11
C LEU A 52 19.15 8.20 30.39
N LEU A 53 18.16 8.12 31.27
CA LEU A 53 18.14 8.86 32.54
C LEU A 53 18.78 8.02 33.65
N GLU A 54 19.84 8.53 34.25
CA GLU A 54 20.38 7.98 35.49
C GLU A 54 19.40 8.15 36.67
N PRO A 55 19.48 7.33 37.74
CA PRO A 55 18.68 7.49 38.92
C PRO A 55 18.71 8.93 39.49
N GLY A 56 17.53 9.56 39.63
CA GLY A 56 17.35 10.93 40.05
C GLY A 56 17.52 12.00 38.97
N ALA A 57 17.91 11.62 37.74
CA ALA A 57 17.99 12.57 36.62
C ALA A 57 16.60 12.86 36.04
N SER A 58 16.48 14.05 35.45
CA SER A 58 15.25 14.52 34.81
C SER A 58 15.56 15.06 33.41
N GLU A 59 14.62 14.91 32.50
CA GLU A 59 14.61 15.50 31.15
C GLU A 59 13.23 16.08 30.84
N THR A 60 13.21 17.12 30.02
CA THR A 60 11.94 17.65 29.48
C THR A 60 11.84 17.24 28.01
N VAL A 61 10.90 16.35 27.72
CA VAL A 61 10.54 15.93 26.38
C VAL A 61 9.57 16.95 25.79
N THR A 62 9.79 17.37 24.55
CA THR A 62 8.98 18.36 23.84
C THR A 62 8.33 17.71 22.62
N ILE A 63 7.00 17.63 22.61
CA ILE A 63 6.23 17.01 21.53
C ILE A 63 5.40 18.09 20.84
N THR A 64 5.49 18.15 19.50
CA THR A 64 4.66 19.04 18.69
C THR A 64 3.51 18.24 18.08
N VAL A 65 2.30 18.65 18.42
CA VAL A 65 1.07 18.05 17.86
C VAL A 65 0.50 19.00 16.81
N PRO A 66 0.44 18.62 15.54
CA PRO A 66 -0.26 19.39 14.51
C PRO A 66 -1.75 19.49 14.86
N ARG A 67 -2.37 20.63 14.58
CA ARG A 67 -3.81 20.79 14.84
C ARG A 67 -4.66 19.92 13.92
N SER A 68 -4.14 19.52 12.78
CA SER A 68 -4.75 18.56 11.86
C SER A 68 -5.05 17.21 12.50
N GLU A 69 -4.23 16.76 13.45
CA GLU A 69 -4.45 15.50 14.17
C GLU A 69 -5.74 15.48 15.00
N LEU A 70 -6.35 16.63 15.23
CA LEU A 70 -7.60 16.77 15.97
C LEU A 70 -8.83 16.83 15.07
N ALA A 71 -8.64 16.83 13.76
CA ALA A 71 -9.72 16.82 12.77
C ALA A 71 -10.33 15.42 12.66
N CYS A 72 -11.64 15.36 12.40
CA CYS A 72 -12.35 14.12 12.11
C CYS A 72 -13.03 14.21 10.74
N TYR A 73 -13.36 13.08 10.14
CA TYR A 73 -14.01 13.03 8.84
C TYR A 73 -15.54 13.03 9.00
N ASP A 74 -16.22 13.94 8.32
CA ASP A 74 -17.68 13.99 8.21
C ASP A 74 -18.10 13.48 6.83
N ALA A 75 -18.56 12.24 6.78
CA ALA A 75 -18.96 11.59 5.54
C ALA A 75 -20.32 12.05 5.02
N GLU A 76 -21.19 12.56 5.89
CA GLU A 76 -22.60 12.82 5.56
C GLU A 76 -22.86 14.24 5.09
N THR A 77 -22.36 15.24 5.81
CA THR A 77 -22.72 16.65 5.58
C THR A 77 -21.59 17.43 4.92
N ALA A 78 -20.42 17.49 5.53
CA ALA A 78 -19.29 18.22 4.95
C ALA A 78 -18.55 17.43 3.86
N GLN A 79 -18.62 16.12 3.93
CA GLN A 79 -17.94 15.16 3.04
C GLN A 79 -16.42 15.40 2.95
N THR A 80 -15.84 15.77 4.10
CA THR A 80 -14.42 16.09 4.23
C THR A 80 -14.01 16.12 5.70
N TYR A 81 -12.72 16.38 5.97
CA TYR A 81 -12.24 16.57 7.35
C TYR A 81 -12.72 17.90 7.93
N ILE A 82 -13.22 17.85 9.17
CA ILE A 82 -13.72 18.99 9.94
C ILE A 82 -13.00 19.08 11.27
N LEU A 83 -13.03 20.27 11.88
CA LEU A 83 -12.68 20.45 13.28
C LEU A 83 -13.91 21.02 14.01
N ASP A 84 -14.45 20.26 14.96
CA ASP A 84 -15.68 20.62 15.67
C ASP A 84 -15.54 21.87 16.51
N ALA A 85 -16.67 22.51 16.77
CA ALA A 85 -16.77 23.49 17.83
C ALA A 85 -16.87 22.76 19.18
N GLY A 86 -16.10 23.23 20.17
CA GLY A 86 -16.16 22.66 21.51
C GLY A 86 -14.80 22.55 22.19
N ASP A 87 -14.78 21.82 23.29
CA ASP A 87 -13.63 21.67 24.14
C ASP A 87 -12.87 20.38 23.80
N TYR A 88 -11.67 20.54 23.30
CA TYR A 88 -10.67 19.50 23.13
C TYR A 88 -9.79 19.44 24.38
N TYR A 89 -9.38 18.25 24.75
CA TYR A 89 -8.42 18.03 25.83
C TYR A 89 -7.20 17.32 25.29
N LEU A 90 -6.01 17.88 25.53
CA LEU A 90 -4.74 17.19 25.32
C LEU A 90 -4.22 16.73 26.67
N THR A 91 -3.59 15.56 26.71
CA THR A 91 -3.02 15.00 27.92
C THR A 91 -1.77 14.22 27.61
N ALA A 92 -0.83 14.19 28.54
CA ALA A 92 0.26 13.23 28.55
C ALA A 92 -0.04 12.11 29.54
N GLY A 93 0.31 10.88 29.18
CA GLY A 93 0.10 9.69 30.00
C GLY A 93 1.06 8.57 29.63
N HIS A 94 1.07 7.52 30.41
CA HIS A 94 1.85 6.31 30.14
C HIS A 94 1.14 5.39 29.14
N ASP A 95 -0.18 5.48 29.06
CA ASP A 95 -1.03 4.74 28.13
C ASP A 95 -2.39 5.45 27.94
N ALA A 96 -3.27 4.90 27.13
CA ALA A 96 -4.59 5.45 26.83
C ALA A 96 -5.53 5.47 28.05
N HIS A 97 -5.39 4.52 28.99
CA HIS A 97 -6.21 4.50 30.22
C HIS A 97 -5.79 5.60 31.18
N ASP A 98 -4.48 5.79 31.37
CA ASP A 98 -3.94 6.89 32.17
C ASP A 98 -4.35 8.25 31.58
N ALA A 99 -4.18 8.41 30.27
CA ALA A 99 -4.61 9.59 29.53
C ALA A 99 -6.10 9.90 29.71
N LEU A 100 -6.98 8.90 29.59
CA LEU A 100 -8.42 9.09 29.78
C LEU A 100 -8.74 9.50 31.20
N ASN A 101 -8.14 8.87 32.23
CA ASN A 101 -8.35 9.21 33.61
C ASN A 101 -7.86 10.63 33.94
N ASN A 102 -6.75 11.11 33.38
CA ASN A 102 -6.27 12.48 33.50
C ASN A 102 -7.30 13.50 32.97
N ILE A 103 -7.86 13.23 31.79
CA ILE A 103 -8.92 14.08 31.22
C ILE A 103 -10.18 14.05 32.07
N LEU A 104 -10.62 12.88 32.52
CA LEU A 104 -11.80 12.74 33.37
C LEU A 104 -11.62 13.47 34.70
N ALA A 105 -10.44 13.41 35.33
CA ALA A 105 -10.11 14.16 36.51
C ALA A 105 -10.19 15.68 36.28
N ALA A 106 -9.66 16.16 35.13
CA ALA A 106 -9.77 17.58 34.74
C ALA A 106 -11.22 18.03 34.53
N LYS A 107 -12.11 17.11 34.12
CA LYS A 107 -13.56 17.32 33.99
C LYS A 107 -14.32 17.19 35.34
N GLY A 108 -13.65 16.85 36.44
CA GLY A 108 -14.23 16.72 37.77
C GLY A 108 -14.86 15.34 38.06
N TYR A 109 -14.54 14.31 37.29
CA TYR A 109 -14.93 12.95 37.61
C TYR A 109 -13.99 12.34 38.67
N THR A 110 -14.43 11.27 39.29
CA THR A 110 -13.68 10.47 40.27
C THR A 110 -13.92 8.96 40.03
N VAL A 111 -13.18 8.11 40.71
CA VAL A 111 -13.41 6.64 40.66
C VAL A 111 -14.80 6.21 41.12
N GLU A 112 -15.50 7.09 41.90
CA GLU A 112 -16.86 6.79 42.34
C GLU A 112 -17.92 7.11 41.29
N ASN A 113 -17.60 7.90 40.27
CA ASN A 113 -18.56 8.39 39.27
C ASN A 113 -18.10 8.38 37.81
N GLY A 114 -17.18 7.52 37.44
CA GLY A 114 -16.86 7.31 36.02
C GLY A 114 -15.41 7.02 35.65
N MET A 115 -14.48 7.08 36.61
CA MET A 115 -13.08 6.78 36.36
C MET A 115 -12.76 5.32 36.73
N THR A 116 -11.81 4.71 36.05
CA THR A 116 -11.31 3.35 36.33
C THR A 116 -10.16 3.37 37.35
N ALA A 117 -9.43 4.49 37.44
CA ALA A 117 -8.35 4.74 38.38
C ALA A 117 -8.26 6.25 38.67
N ASP A 118 -7.47 6.65 39.67
CA ASP A 118 -7.16 8.05 39.90
C ASP A 118 -6.39 8.65 38.72
N GLY A 119 -6.74 9.86 38.30
CA GLY A 119 -6.06 10.61 37.26
C GLY A 119 -5.47 11.91 37.78
N ASP A 120 -4.52 12.47 37.08
CA ASP A 120 -3.92 13.78 37.41
C ASP A 120 -4.47 14.87 36.48
N ALA A 121 -5.39 15.69 37.03
CA ALA A 121 -5.97 16.82 36.31
C ALA A 121 -4.93 17.85 35.81
N ALA A 122 -3.74 17.89 36.41
CA ALA A 122 -2.68 18.80 35.98
C ALA A 122 -1.97 18.33 34.71
N MET A 123 -2.16 17.06 34.32
CA MET A 123 -1.63 16.48 33.08
C MET A 123 -2.55 16.70 31.90
N ALA A 124 -3.71 17.37 32.04
CA ALA A 124 -4.64 17.62 30.94
C ALA A 124 -4.81 19.13 30.69
N TRP A 125 -4.79 19.50 29.40
CA TRP A 125 -4.92 20.88 28.94
C TRP A 125 -6.13 21.01 28.02
N GLN A 126 -7.00 21.96 28.31
CA GLN A 126 -8.18 22.25 27.50
C GLN A 126 -7.83 23.26 26.39
N TYR A 127 -8.29 22.97 25.19
CA TYR A 127 -8.34 23.89 24.06
C TYR A 127 -9.79 24.00 23.57
N THR A 128 -10.30 25.23 23.45
CA THR A 128 -11.66 25.46 22.93
C THR A 128 -11.61 25.96 21.50
N ASN A 129 -12.23 25.20 20.59
CA ASN A 129 -12.52 25.67 19.23
C ASN A 129 -13.89 26.37 19.23
N ALA A 130 -13.92 27.65 18.86
CA ALA A 130 -15.12 28.48 19.02
C ALA A 130 -16.23 28.19 18.00
N ALA A 131 -15.88 27.65 16.85
CA ALA A 131 -16.82 27.36 15.77
C ALA A 131 -16.32 26.15 14.95
N ILE A 132 -17.25 25.40 14.39
CA ILE A 132 -16.91 24.30 13.47
C ILE A 132 -16.14 24.85 12.26
N ASP A 133 -15.07 24.17 11.89
CA ASP A 133 -14.25 24.51 10.73
C ASP A 133 -14.35 23.36 9.71
N THR A 134 -15.03 23.61 8.61
CA THR A 134 -15.27 22.65 7.51
C THR A 134 -14.43 22.95 6.28
N THR A 135 -13.44 23.84 6.38
CA THR A 135 -12.71 24.35 5.22
C THR A 135 -11.20 24.19 5.31
N THR A 136 -10.62 24.37 6.50
CA THR A 136 -9.15 24.35 6.67
C THR A 136 -8.54 22.99 6.30
N TYR A 137 -9.26 21.90 6.62
CA TYR A 137 -8.82 20.52 6.41
C TYR A 137 -9.52 19.84 5.23
N ALA A 138 -10.32 20.59 4.45
CA ALA A 138 -11.01 20.11 3.26
C ALA A 138 -10.10 19.95 2.04
N VAL A 139 -8.83 20.29 2.18
CA VAL A 139 -7.82 20.15 1.11
C VAL A 139 -6.60 19.42 1.64
N SER A 140 -6.02 18.60 0.80
CA SER A 140 -4.79 17.89 1.13
C SER A 140 -3.64 18.86 1.38
N ALA A 141 -2.92 18.67 2.47
CA ALA A 141 -1.71 19.42 2.77
C ALA A 141 -0.54 19.04 1.84
N ALA A 142 -0.56 17.84 1.26
CA ALA A 142 0.50 17.35 0.39
C ALA A 142 0.37 17.89 -1.05
N THR A 143 -0.86 17.95 -1.58
CA THR A 143 -1.08 18.25 -3.01
C THR A 143 -1.96 19.48 -3.25
N GLY A 144 -2.75 19.90 -2.26
CA GLY A 144 -3.77 20.94 -2.42
C GLY A 144 -5.06 20.46 -3.10
N ALA A 145 -5.19 19.15 -3.36
CA ALA A 145 -6.42 18.58 -3.89
C ALA A 145 -7.56 18.67 -2.88
N GLU A 146 -8.79 18.85 -3.36
CA GLU A 146 -9.99 18.76 -2.52
C GLU A 146 -10.16 17.33 -2.01
N ILE A 147 -10.51 17.20 -0.72
CA ILE A 147 -10.79 15.93 -0.08
C ILE A 147 -12.31 15.75 -0.05
N THR A 148 -12.79 14.67 -0.66
CA THR A 148 -14.21 14.32 -0.77
C THR A 148 -14.41 12.83 -0.57
N ASN A 149 -15.67 12.40 -0.36
CA ASN A 149 -15.99 10.98 -0.25
C ASN A 149 -15.49 10.18 -1.46
N GLN A 150 -14.89 9.04 -1.20
CA GLN A 150 -14.36 8.11 -2.21
C GLN A 150 -14.84 6.67 -2.00
N PHE A 151 -15.43 6.35 -0.85
CA PHE A 151 -15.72 5.00 -0.41
C PHE A 151 -17.20 4.76 -0.07
N ASP A 152 -18.12 5.57 -0.60
CA ASP A 152 -19.57 5.42 -0.35
C ASP A 152 -20.03 3.98 -0.61
N ASN A 153 -19.54 3.35 -1.69
CA ASN A 153 -19.86 1.98 -2.06
C ASN A 153 -19.21 0.89 -1.18
N ALA A 154 -18.39 1.27 -0.22
CA ALA A 154 -17.87 0.37 0.82
C ALA A 154 -18.76 0.36 2.07
N SER A 155 -19.73 1.27 2.18
CA SER A 155 -20.70 1.27 3.28
C SER A 155 -21.90 0.38 2.97
N LEU A 156 -22.44 -0.28 4.00
CA LEU A 156 -23.68 -1.04 3.91
C LEU A 156 -24.90 -0.14 3.64
N ASP A 157 -24.84 1.12 4.07
CA ASP A 157 -25.89 2.13 3.86
C ASP A 157 -26.12 2.38 2.37
N TYR A 158 -25.06 2.39 1.57
CA TYR A 158 -25.12 2.52 0.10
C TYR A 158 -26.01 1.44 -0.56
N TYR A 159 -26.06 0.26 0.05
CA TYR A 159 -26.84 -0.88 -0.47
C TYR A 159 -28.19 -1.05 0.21
N GLY A 160 -28.57 -0.14 1.13
CA GLY A 160 -29.85 -0.17 1.83
C GLY A 160 -30.02 -1.38 2.74
N VAL A 161 -28.96 -1.83 3.40
CA VAL A 161 -28.97 -2.97 4.35
C VAL A 161 -28.64 -2.57 5.79
N GLU A 162 -28.49 -1.29 6.06
CA GLU A 162 -28.19 -0.71 7.36
C GLU A 162 -29.16 -1.12 8.45
N ASP A 163 -30.47 -1.16 8.13
CA ASP A 163 -31.53 -1.56 9.06
C ASP A 163 -31.42 -3.03 9.54
N THR A 164 -30.62 -3.83 8.86
CA THR A 164 -30.46 -5.26 9.16
C THR A 164 -29.25 -5.55 10.03
N MET A 165 -28.33 -4.59 10.15
CA MET A 165 -27.07 -4.72 10.86
C MET A 165 -26.79 -3.47 11.70
N THR A 166 -26.76 -3.62 13.01
CA THR A 166 -26.48 -2.50 13.91
C THR A 166 -24.98 -2.24 13.99
N VAL A 167 -24.57 -1.01 13.70
CA VAL A 167 -23.20 -0.52 13.88
C VAL A 167 -23.06 0.05 15.28
N LEU A 168 -21.98 -0.32 15.99
CA LEU A 168 -21.73 0.12 17.34
C LEU A 168 -21.50 1.65 17.37
N SER A 169 -22.29 2.37 18.19
CA SER A 169 -22.20 3.81 18.34
C SER A 169 -21.93 4.21 19.81
N ARG A 170 -21.05 5.17 20.00
CA ARG A 170 -20.79 5.79 21.31
C ARG A 170 -22.03 6.48 21.88
N SER A 171 -22.94 6.93 21.04
CA SER A 171 -24.18 7.60 21.46
C SER A 171 -25.09 6.69 22.27
N ASP A 172 -25.09 5.39 22.00
CA ASP A 172 -25.87 4.37 22.70
C ASP A 172 -25.19 2.99 22.61
N TRP A 173 -24.18 2.77 23.46
CA TRP A 173 -23.46 1.50 23.52
C TRP A 173 -24.36 0.27 23.70
N GLN A 174 -25.42 0.39 24.49
CA GLN A 174 -26.28 -0.76 24.78
C GLN A 174 -27.27 -1.05 23.66
N GLY A 175 -27.87 0.01 23.10
CA GLY A 175 -28.85 -0.11 22.04
C GLY A 175 -28.23 -0.48 20.69
N THR A 176 -26.98 -0.11 20.46
CA THR A 176 -26.26 -0.37 19.22
C THR A 176 -25.30 -1.56 19.29
N TRP A 177 -25.26 -2.28 20.43
CA TRP A 177 -24.44 -3.49 20.49
C TRP A 177 -24.92 -4.53 19.48
N PRO A 178 -24.04 -5.00 18.57
CA PRO A 178 -24.45 -5.90 17.47
C PRO A 178 -25.15 -7.15 17.98
N GLN A 179 -26.29 -7.46 17.40
CA GLN A 179 -27.10 -8.66 17.67
C GLN A 179 -27.13 -9.60 16.46
N VAL A 180 -26.83 -9.08 15.28
CA VAL A 180 -26.82 -9.82 14.01
C VAL A 180 -25.37 -9.89 13.54
N PHE A 181 -24.88 -11.09 13.25
CA PHE A 181 -23.51 -11.35 12.83
C PHE A 181 -23.42 -11.98 11.45
N GLU A 182 -24.55 -12.20 10.80
CA GLU A 182 -24.66 -12.75 9.46
C GLU A 182 -25.64 -11.90 8.64
N LEU A 183 -25.21 -11.52 7.44
CA LEU A 183 -26.01 -10.77 6.50
C LEU A 183 -25.97 -11.48 5.14
N GLU A 184 -27.15 -11.75 4.56
CA GLU A 184 -27.24 -12.25 3.21
C GLU A 184 -27.13 -11.07 2.22
N ALA A 185 -26.21 -11.18 1.24
CA ALA A 185 -26.03 -10.15 0.23
C ALA A 185 -27.30 -9.99 -0.61
N ASN A 186 -27.77 -8.75 -0.74
CA ASN A 186 -28.91 -8.43 -1.58
C ASN A 186 -28.52 -8.39 -3.07
N ASP A 187 -29.53 -8.21 -3.95
CA ASP A 187 -29.33 -8.19 -5.40
C ASP A 187 -28.39 -7.06 -5.86
N ALA A 188 -28.36 -5.92 -5.16
CA ALA A 188 -27.49 -4.80 -5.49
C ALA A 188 -26.01 -5.14 -5.20
N ILE A 189 -25.71 -5.68 -4.03
CA ILE A 189 -24.37 -6.17 -3.68
C ILE A 189 -23.92 -7.25 -4.68
N LEU A 190 -24.81 -8.20 -5.00
CA LEU A 190 -24.49 -9.27 -5.97
C LEU A 190 -24.25 -8.73 -7.38
N ALA A 191 -24.97 -7.70 -7.80
CA ALA A 191 -24.75 -7.04 -9.09
C ALA A 191 -23.38 -6.38 -9.16
N ASP A 192 -22.99 -5.64 -8.12
CA ASP A 192 -21.70 -4.96 -8.08
C ASP A 192 -20.53 -5.95 -7.96
N LEU A 193 -20.68 -7.02 -7.21
CA LEU A 193 -19.68 -8.10 -7.17
C LEU A 193 -19.44 -8.74 -8.55
N ASN A 194 -20.42 -8.68 -9.45
CA ASN A 194 -20.32 -9.21 -10.80
C ASN A 194 -19.89 -8.18 -11.86
N LEU A 195 -20.10 -6.88 -11.61
CA LEU A 195 -19.86 -5.80 -12.57
C LEU A 195 -18.39 -5.75 -13.03
N TYR A 196 -17.45 -5.91 -12.11
CA TYR A 196 -16.01 -5.83 -12.36
C TYR A 196 -15.39 -7.13 -12.88
N GLN A 197 -16.18 -8.08 -13.35
CA GLN A 197 -15.67 -9.37 -13.85
C GLN A 197 -15.25 -9.35 -15.33
N THR A 198 -15.71 -8.37 -16.12
CA THR A 198 -15.38 -8.31 -17.55
C THR A 198 -15.37 -6.87 -18.03
N TYR A 199 -14.22 -6.40 -18.49
CA TYR A 199 -14.10 -5.12 -19.16
C TYR A 199 -14.59 -5.24 -20.60
N ASN A 200 -15.45 -4.32 -21.04
CA ASN A 200 -16.04 -4.28 -22.37
C ASN A 200 -15.88 -2.91 -23.07
N GLY A 201 -14.89 -2.12 -22.64
CA GLY A 201 -14.68 -0.75 -23.10
C GLY A 201 -15.41 0.30 -22.25
N ILE A 202 -14.99 1.56 -22.38
CA ILE A 202 -15.61 2.72 -21.73
C ILE A 202 -16.58 3.34 -22.71
N GLU A 203 -17.88 3.35 -22.36
CA GLU A 203 -18.90 3.93 -23.21
C GLU A 203 -18.68 5.43 -23.40
N GLY A 204 -18.62 5.86 -24.67
CA GLY A 204 -18.43 7.28 -25.02
C GLY A 204 -17.00 7.77 -24.85
N SER A 205 -16.02 6.92 -24.63
CA SER A 205 -14.61 7.32 -24.57
C SER A 205 -14.18 8.04 -25.85
N THR A 206 -13.37 9.09 -25.66
CA THR A 206 -12.73 9.87 -26.73
C THR A 206 -11.21 9.81 -26.64
N THR A 207 -10.69 8.88 -25.85
CA THR A 207 -9.24 8.68 -25.67
C THR A 207 -8.58 8.34 -27.00
N GLU A 208 -7.51 9.06 -27.33
CA GLU A 208 -6.71 8.80 -28.51
C GLU A 208 -5.59 7.78 -28.19
N MET A 209 -5.24 6.96 -29.18
CA MET A 209 -4.13 6.04 -29.07
C MET A 209 -2.81 6.80 -28.87
N PRO A 210 -2.03 6.53 -27.82
CA PRO A 210 -0.75 7.23 -27.63
C PRO A 210 0.28 6.81 -28.68
N THR A 211 1.29 7.64 -28.88
CA THR A 211 2.47 7.29 -29.70
C THR A 211 3.22 6.13 -29.06
N MET A 212 3.63 5.16 -29.86
CA MET A 212 4.40 3.98 -29.43
C MET A 212 5.45 3.60 -30.46
N GLY A 213 6.54 2.96 -30.02
CA GLY A 213 7.58 2.42 -30.89
C GLY A 213 8.39 3.49 -31.66
N ALA A 214 8.45 4.72 -31.16
CA ALA A 214 9.27 5.77 -31.74
C ALA A 214 10.78 5.48 -31.49
N ASP A 215 11.63 5.97 -32.40
CA ASP A 215 13.09 5.91 -32.23
C ASP A 215 13.61 7.31 -31.88
N ASN A 216 13.46 7.68 -30.60
CA ASN A 216 13.87 8.99 -30.09
C ASN A 216 15.28 8.99 -29.49
N GLY A 217 15.91 7.82 -29.36
CA GLY A 217 17.25 7.66 -28.79
C GLY A 217 17.34 7.97 -27.27
N MET A 218 16.22 7.94 -26.56
CA MET A 218 16.18 8.17 -25.12
C MET A 218 16.53 6.91 -24.34
N THR A 219 17.25 7.08 -23.23
CA THR A 219 17.55 6.00 -22.28
C THR A 219 17.03 6.35 -20.89
N LEU A 220 16.74 5.35 -20.07
CA LEU A 220 16.33 5.58 -18.68
C LEU A 220 17.43 6.29 -17.88
N GLY A 221 18.70 6.13 -18.27
CA GLY A 221 19.82 6.85 -17.69
C GLY A 221 19.74 8.39 -17.86
N MET A 222 19.04 8.87 -18.89
CA MET A 222 18.79 10.31 -19.10
C MET A 222 17.74 10.86 -18.12
N MET A 223 16.91 9.99 -17.54
CA MET A 223 15.79 10.38 -16.66
C MET A 223 16.17 10.46 -15.18
N ILE A 224 17.38 10.01 -14.82
CA ILE A 224 17.84 9.98 -13.43
C ILE A 224 17.78 11.39 -12.83
N GLY A 225 17.01 11.54 -11.74
CA GLY A 225 16.88 12.80 -10.98
C GLY A 225 15.96 13.84 -11.62
N LEU A 226 15.25 13.51 -12.71
CA LEU A 226 14.20 14.39 -13.23
C LEU A 226 12.94 14.25 -12.39
N ASP A 227 12.18 15.34 -12.32
CA ASP A 227 10.85 15.33 -11.69
C ASP A 227 9.88 14.42 -12.48
N TYR A 228 8.84 13.94 -11.81
CA TYR A 228 7.84 13.06 -12.43
C TYR A 228 7.16 13.71 -13.65
N ASP A 229 6.88 15.00 -13.57
CA ASP A 229 6.19 15.76 -14.63
C ASP A 229 7.14 16.37 -15.69
N ASP A 230 8.45 16.01 -15.68
CA ASP A 230 9.38 16.55 -16.70
C ASP A 230 8.96 16.08 -18.09
N PRO A 231 8.80 17.00 -19.07
CA PRO A 231 8.31 16.65 -20.40
C PRO A 231 9.20 15.67 -21.19
N GLN A 232 10.44 15.41 -20.76
CA GLN A 232 11.30 14.42 -21.38
C GLN A 232 10.76 12.98 -21.19
N TRP A 233 9.96 12.75 -20.12
CA TRP A 233 9.30 11.47 -19.92
C TRP A 233 8.38 11.10 -21.08
N GLU A 234 7.63 12.05 -21.64
CA GLU A 234 6.76 11.78 -22.78
C GLU A 234 7.56 11.29 -24.01
N THR A 235 8.74 11.91 -24.25
CA THR A 235 9.62 11.50 -25.34
C THR A 235 10.19 10.09 -25.16
N LEU A 236 10.52 9.72 -23.92
CA LEU A 236 10.99 8.36 -23.58
C LEU A 236 9.85 7.34 -23.71
N LEU A 237 8.67 7.65 -23.19
CA LEU A 237 7.50 6.77 -23.22
C LEU A 237 7.01 6.49 -24.65
N ASP A 238 7.19 7.43 -25.59
CA ASP A 238 6.88 7.22 -27.00
C ASP A 238 7.70 6.09 -27.65
N GLN A 239 8.85 5.70 -27.06
CA GLN A 239 9.67 4.60 -27.57
C GLN A 239 9.11 3.22 -27.19
N LEU A 240 8.32 3.13 -26.11
CA LEU A 240 7.77 1.87 -25.67
C LEU A 240 6.82 1.28 -26.71
N THR A 241 6.93 -0.02 -26.94
CA THR A 241 5.93 -0.76 -27.72
C THR A 241 4.81 -1.24 -26.79
N PHE A 242 3.67 -1.63 -27.37
CA PHE A 242 2.58 -2.24 -26.62
C PHE A 242 3.03 -3.53 -25.91
N GLU A 243 3.85 -4.32 -26.58
CA GLU A 243 4.42 -5.57 -26.08
C GLU A 243 5.34 -5.33 -24.88
N GLU A 244 6.22 -4.34 -24.95
CA GLU A 244 7.12 -3.99 -23.83
C GLU A 244 6.34 -3.50 -22.61
N MET A 245 5.31 -2.68 -22.80
CA MET A 245 4.43 -2.24 -21.72
C MET A 245 3.67 -3.43 -21.11
N ALA A 246 3.14 -4.34 -21.95
CA ALA A 246 2.44 -5.53 -21.47
C ALA A 246 3.35 -6.47 -20.65
N GLU A 247 4.62 -6.62 -21.05
CA GLU A 247 5.60 -7.41 -20.30
C GLU A 247 6.00 -6.74 -19.00
N LEU A 248 6.22 -5.43 -19.01
CA LEU A 248 6.58 -4.65 -17.82
C LEU A 248 5.48 -4.73 -16.74
N ILE A 249 4.23 -4.67 -17.16
CA ILE A 249 3.05 -4.70 -16.29
C ILE A 249 2.73 -6.12 -15.81
N GLY A 250 2.72 -7.08 -16.72
CA GLY A 250 2.22 -8.43 -16.44
C GLY A 250 3.23 -9.38 -15.79
N LYS A 251 4.53 -9.02 -15.76
CA LYS A 251 5.63 -9.85 -15.24
C LYS A 251 6.31 -9.23 -14.02
N GLY A 252 5.54 -8.71 -13.09
CA GLY A 252 6.03 -8.05 -11.87
C GLY A 252 6.47 -9.00 -10.75
N TYR A 253 6.66 -10.29 -11.01
CA TYR A 253 6.96 -11.29 -9.99
C TYR A 253 8.38 -11.16 -9.45
N HIS A 254 8.52 -10.63 -8.24
CA HIS A 254 9.80 -10.39 -7.57
C HIS A 254 10.83 -9.63 -8.44
N ASN A 255 10.35 -8.82 -9.34
CA ASN A 255 11.15 -7.95 -10.21
C ASN A 255 10.30 -6.90 -10.93
N THR A 256 10.98 -5.97 -11.59
CA THR A 256 10.41 -5.24 -12.72
C THR A 256 11.15 -5.66 -13.99
N ALA A 257 10.42 -6.01 -15.04
CA ALA A 257 11.01 -6.57 -16.26
C ALA A 257 12.02 -5.61 -16.93
N LEU A 258 13.02 -6.18 -17.63
CA LEU A 258 13.93 -5.42 -18.49
C LEU A 258 13.14 -4.83 -19.67
N VAL A 259 13.44 -3.58 -20.04
CA VAL A 259 12.92 -2.94 -21.26
C VAL A 259 14.08 -2.43 -22.10
N GLU A 260 14.32 -3.10 -23.23
CA GLU A 260 15.51 -2.86 -24.06
C GLU A 260 15.43 -1.50 -24.76
N SER A 261 14.27 -1.11 -25.29
CA SER A 261 14.08 0.12 -26.08
C SER A 261 14.47 1.40 -25.34
N VAL A 262 14.31 1.42 -24.02
CA VAL A 262 14.67 2.55 -23.15
C VAL A 262 15.84 2.25 -22.19
N SER A 263 16.51 1.11 -22.39
CA SER A 263 17.64 0.68 -21.56
C SER A 263 17.34 0.61 -20.05
N LYS A 264 16.11 0.14 -19.70
CA LYS A 264 15.74 -0.12 -18.31
C LYS A 264 16.26 -1.49 -17.88
N PRO A 265 17.07 -1.60 -16.82
CA PRO A 265 17.48 -2.90 -16.29
C PRO A 265 16.30 -3.67 -15.67
N ALA A 266 16.41 -4.99 -15.59
CA ALA A 266 15.59 -5.76 -14.67
C ALA A 266 16.01 -5.45 -13.24
N THR A 267 15.05 -5.45 -12.31
CA THR A 267 15.32 -5.31 -10.88
C THR A 267 15.23 -6.66 -10.17
N VAL A 268 15.61 -6.69 -8.92
CA VAL A 268 15.35 -7.80 -7.99
C VAL A 268 14.59 -7.21 -6.81
N ASP A 269 13.37 -7.68 -6.63
CA ASP A 269 12.47 -7.27 -5.56
C ASP A 269 12.06 -8.52 -4.78
N ASP A 270 11.94 -8.45 -3.46
CA ASP A 270 11.55 -9.64 -2.68
C ASP A 270 10.93 -9.26 -1.33
N ASN A 271 10.43 -10.27 -0.63
CA ASN A 271 9.78 -10.13 0.66
C ASN A 271 10.73 -9.68 1.76
N GLY A 272 10.14 -9.14 2.83
CA GLY A 272 10.88 -8.98 4.07
C GLY A 272 10.48 -7.84 4.98
N PRO A 273 9.25 -7.83 5.53
CA PRO A 273 8.95 -6.87 6.60
C PRO A 273 9.94 -6.92 7.76
N GLN A 274 10.36 -8.10 8.20
CA GLN A 274 11.36 -8.28 9.26
C GLN A 274 12.79 -8.50 8.74
N GLY A 275 13.13 -7.92 7.60
CA GLY A 275 14.41 -8.08 6.92
C GLY A 275 14.29 -8.90 5.64
N PHE A 276 15.13 -8.59 4.67
CA PHE A 276 15.06 -9.13 3.33
C PHE A 276 15.17 -10.66 3.29
N THR A 277 14.20 -11.31 2.66
CA THR A 277 14.16 -12.77 2.50
C THR A 277 14.00 -13.15 1.03
N GLN A 278 15.00 -13.81 0.46
CA GLN A 278 14.90 -14.40 -0.87
C GLN A 278 14.15 -15.73 -0.82
N THR A 279 12.82 -15.67 -0.80
CA THR A 279 11.97 -16.85 -0.69
C THR A 279 11.93 -17.71 -1.95
N LEU A 280 12.19 -17.15 -3.11
CA LEU A 280 11.88 -17.78 -4.40
C LEU A 280 13.07 -17.99 -5.32
N THR A 281 14.17 -17.29 -5.11
CA THR A 281 15.37 -17.46 -5.96
C THR A 281 16.23 -18.67 -5.61
N GLY A 282 15.90 -19.40 -4.54
CA GLY A 282 16.64 -20.59 -4.10
C GLY A 282 18.05 -20.32 -3.58
N VAL A 283 18.43 -19.07 -3.48
CA VAL A 283 19.71 -18.66 -2.89
C VAL A 283 19.46 -18.38 -1.41
N SER A 284 19.75 -19.37 -0.57
CA SER A 284 19.78 -19.18 0.87
C SER A 284 20.99 -18.33 1.24
N THR A 285 20.79 -17.03 1.26
CA THR A 285 21.76 -16.10 1.83
C THR A 285 21.37 -15.80 3.26
N CYS A 286 22.32 -15.84 4.17
CA CYS A 286 22.10 -15.47 5.56
C CYS A 286 21.96 -13.94 5.64
N HIS A 287 20.73 -13.45 5.76
CA HIS A 287 20.45 -12.05 6.05
C HIS A 287 20.08 -11.89 7.52
N CYS A 288 20.14 -10.66 8.00
CA CYS A 288 19.68 -10.36 9.34
C CYS A 288 18.15 -10.55 9.38
N ALA A 289 17.67 -11.28 10.38
CA ALA A 289 16.27 -11.28 10.76
C ALA A 289 16.11 -10.29 11.93
N TYR A 290 15.31 -9.27 11.72
CA TYR A 290 14.97 -8.27 12.74
C TYR A 290 13.80 -8.79 13.58
N SER A 291 13.46 -8.07 14.65
CA SER A 291 12.29 -8.40 15.48
C SER A 291 10.99 -8.23 14.70
N ASP A 292 9.92 -8.87 15.21
CA ASP A 292 8.58 -8.67 14.70
C ASP A 292 8.18 -7.18 14.79
N GLU A 293 7.44 -6.67 13.82
CA GLU A 293 7.09 -5.25 13.70
C GLU A 293 6.27 -4.74 14.88
N ASN A 294 5.41 -5.58 15.47
CA ASN A 294 4.70 -5.24 16.69
C ASN A 294 5.65 -4.98 17.89
N ILE A 295 6.75 -5.73 18.00
CA ILE A 295 7.77 -5.49 19.04
C ILE A 295 8.52 -4.21 18.74
N MET A 296 8.86 -3.97 17.48
CA MET A 296 9.52 -2.75 17.04
C MET A 296 8.67 -1.52 17.34
N ALA A 297 7.38 -1.55 17.02
CA ALA A 297 6.45 -0.45 17.33
C ALA A 297 6.29 -0.22 18.83
N ALA A 298 6.25 -1.28 19.64
CA ALA A 298 6.16 -1.18 21.10
C ALA A 298 7.36 -0.47 21.74
N THR A 299 8.44 -0.24 21.01
CA THR A 299 9.56 0.59 21.48
C THR A 299 9.25 2.08 21.49
N TYR A 300 8.28 2.56 20.70
CA TYR A 300 8.00 3.98 20.47
C TYR A 300 9.26 4.76 20.09
N ASN A 301 10.17 4.15 19.32
CA ASN A 301 11.49 4.72 19.03
C ASN A 301 11.66 4.90 17.51
N VAL A 302 11.25 6.07 17.01
CA VAL A 302 11.31 6.46 15.61
C VAL A 302 12.74 6.43 15.07
N GLU A 303 13.72 6.93 15.83
CA GLU A 303 15.13 6.97 15.43
C GLU A 303 15.72 5.56 15.27
N LEU A 304 15.38 4.65 16.21
CA LEU A 304 15.82 3.25 16.11
C LEU A 304 15.21 2.59 14.87
N MET A 305 13.97 2.93 14.54
CA MET A 305 13.28 2.37 13.39
C MET A 305 13.90 2.83 12.07
N GLU A 306 14.28 4.12 11.97
CA GLU A 306 15.02 4.63 10.82
C GLU A 306 16.38 3.92 10.68
N GLU A 307 17.08 3.63 11.81
CA GLU A 307 18.32 2.87 11.77
C GLU A 307 18.11 1.42 11.33
N VAL A 308 17.05 0.74 11.79
CA VAL A 308 16.66 -0.60 11.31
C VAL A 308 16.43 -0.56 9.81
N GLY A 309 15.67 0.43 9.32
CA GLY A 309 15.46 0.63 7.88
C GLY A 309 16.76 0.82 7.11
N ARG A 310 17.70 1.61 7.64
CA ARG A 310 19.03 1.77 7.02
C ARG A 310 19.81 0.46 6.96
N CYS A 311 19.72 -0.38 7.99
CA CYS A 311 20.37 -1.69 8.02
C CYS A 311 19.75 -2.63 6.98
N ILE A 312 18.41 -2.71 6.91
CA ILE A 312 17.67 -3.49 5.88
C ILE A 312 18.09 -3.03 4.49
N GLY A 313 18.10 -1.72 4.24
CA GLY A 313 18.52 -1.15 2.95
C GLY A 313 19.98 -1.50 2.59
N ASN A 314 20.89 -1.56 3.56
CA ASN A 314 22.26 -2.01 3.33
C ASN A 314 22.33 -3.50 2.98
N ASP A 315 21.58 -4.36 3.68
CA ASP A 315 21.50 -5.79 3.38
C ASP A 315 21.01 -6.00 1.93
N MET A 316 20.01 -5.22 1.50
CA MET A 316 19.48 -5.28 0.14
C MET A 316 20.48 -4.82 -0.92
N LEU A 317 21.25 -3.76 -0.65
CA LEU A 317 22.33 -3.33 -1.54
C LEU A 317 23.41 -4.41 -1.71
N ASP A 318 23.80 -5.07 -0.63
CA ASP A 318 24.78 -6.16 -0.66
C ASP A 318 24.30 -7.35 -1.49
N LEU A 319 22.99 -7.54 -1.57
CA LEU A 319 22.32 -8.59 -2.33
C LEU A 319 21.99 -8.21 -3.77
N GLY A 320 22.18 -6.95 -4.14
CA GLY A 320 21.79 -6.43 -5.44
C GLY A 320 20.27 -6.34 -5.64
N ALA A 321 19.52 -6.24 -4.55
CA ALA A 321 18.07 -6.03 -4.58
C ALA A 321 17.74 -4.54 -4.67
N SER A 322 16.60 -4.22 -5.30
CA SER A 322 16.15 -2.85 -5.54
C SER A 322 14.82 -2.52 -4.90
N GLY A 323 13.96 -3.53 -4.69
CA GLY A 323 12.64 -3.34 -4.11
C GLY A 323 12.37 -4.28 -2.93
N LEU A 324 11.77 -3.75 -1.86
CA LEU A 324 11.34 -4.50 -0.68
C LEU A 324 9.81 -4.60 -0.64
N TYR A 325 9.26 -5.82 -0.61
CA TYR A 325 7.84 -6.05 -0.32
C TYR A 325 7.57 -5.88 1.19
N GLY A 326 7.53 -4.62 1.59
CA GLY A 326 7.40 -4.15 2.96
C GLY A 326 7.70 -2.66 3.07
N PRO A 327 7.59 -2.09 4.28
CA PRO A 327 7.03 -2.68 5.48
C PRO A 327 5.52 -2.95 5.37
N ALA A 328 4.99 -3.80 6.26
CA ALA A 328 3.58 -4.12 6.34
C ALA A 328 2.93 -3.35 7.50
N MET A 329 1.74 -2.74 7.28
CA MET A 329 1.17 -1.77 8.23
C MET A 329 -0.35 -1.80 8.39
N ASN A 330 -0.98 -2.93 8.06
CA ASN A 330 -2.39 -3.10 8.40
C ASN A 330 -2.58 -3.11 9.93
N LEU A 331 -3.77 -2.80 10.39
CA LEU A 331 -4.03 -2.70 11.82
C LEU A 331 -4.29 -4.07 12.48
N HIS A 332 -3.94 -4.20 13.75
CA HIS A 332 -4.32 -5.33 14.59
C HIS A 332 -5.80 -5.20 14.98
N ARG A 333 -6.71 -5.56 14.08
CA ARG A 333 -8.14 -5.53 14.35
C ARG A 333 -8.57 -6.67 15.27
N THR A 334 -7.95 -7.84 15.14
CA THR A 334 -8.21 -9.02 15.95
C THR A 334 -6.91 -9.72 16.32
N ALA A 335 -6.85 -10.24 17.55
CA ALA A 335 -5.70 -11.04 18.00
C ALA A 335 -5.52 -12.36 17.22
N TYR A 336 -6.55 -12.78 16.48
CA TYR A 336 -6.55 -14.04 15.72
C TYR A 336 -6.07 -13.90 14.27
N SER A 337 -5.70 -12.69 13.82
CA SER A 337 -5.10 -12.54 12.49
C SER A 337 -3.73 -13.18 12.45
N GLY A 338 -3.50 -14.06 11.48
CA GLY A 338 -2.26 -14.83 11.35
C GLY A 338 -1.05 -14.00 10.97
N ARG A 339 -1.23 -12.72 10.59
CA ARG A 339 -0.17 -11.83 10.14
C ARG A 339 0.08 -10.63 11.05
N ASN A 340 -0.50 -10.59 12.26
CA ASN A 340 -0.25 -9.51 13.21
C ASN A 340 1.23 -9.34 13.58
N PHE A 341 2.04 -10.38 13.45
CA PHE A 341 3.48 -10.30 13.73
C PHE A 341 4.23 -9.38 12.76
N GLU A 342 3.74 -9.21 11.53
CA GLU A 342 4.35 -8.34 10.53
C GLU A 342 3.64 -6.96 10.41
N TYR A 343 2.71 -6.65 11.31
CA TYR A 343 2.02 -5.37 11.41
C TYR A 343 2.38 -4.69 12.73
N TYR A 344 2.43 -3.35 12.74
CA TYR A 344 3.00 -2.60 13.86
C TYR A 344 2.11 -2.56 15.09
N SER A 345 0.82 -2.16 14.94
CA SER A 345 -0.05 -1.87 16.09
C SER A 345 -1.53 -1.94 15.70
N GLU A 346 -2.40 -1.86 16.73
CA GLU A 346 -3.82 -1.52 16.57
C GLU A 346 -4.03 -0.01 16.42
N ASP A 347 -3.06 0.81 16.85
CA ASP A 347 -3.11 2.26 16.77
C ASP A 347 -2.59 2.73 15.40
N PRO A 348 -3.41 3.48 14.62
CA PRO A 348 -3.05 3.91 13.27
C PRO A 348 -1.93 4.95 13.26
N PHE A 349 -1.90 5.87 14.23
CA PHE A 349 -0.88 6.90 14.31
C PHE A 349 0.50 6.30 14.64
N LEU A 350 0.58 5.43 15.65
CA LEU A 350 1.82 4.72 16.00
C LEU A 350 2.33 3.91 14.82
N SER A 351 1.43 3.13 14.19
CA SER A 351 1.77 2.32 13.00
C SER A 351 2.35 3.18 11.89
N GLY A 352 1.71 4.30 11.57
CA GLY A 352 2.16 5.22 10.53
C GLY A 352 3.51 5.86 10.83
N LYS A 353 3.74 6.34 12.06
CA LYS A 353 5.00 7.01 12.44
C LYS A 353 6.19 6.06 12.42
N ILE A 354 6.01 4.85 12.94
CA ILE A 354 7.07 3.83 12.93
C ILE A 354 7.36 3.36 11.49
N ALA A 355 6.31 3.10 10.70
CA ALA A 355 6.45 2.74 9.29
C ALA A 355 7.16 3.83 8.48
N ALA A 356 6.79 5.11 8.67
CA ALA A 356 7.41 6.23 7.98
C ALA A 356 8.93 6.30 8.24
N ALA A 357 9.36 6.09 9.48
CA ALA A 357 10.77 6.09 9.84
C ALA A 357 11.53 4.92 9.17
N GLU A 358 10.97 3.73 9.19
CA GLU A 358 11.56 2.55 8.54
C GLU A 358 11.68 2.76 7.02
N VAL A 359 10.62 3.28 6.38
CA VAL A 359 10.62 3.64 4.95
C VAL A 359 11.74 4.63 4.63
N GLN A 360 11.89 5.70 5.41
CA GLN A 360 12.96 6.68 5.24
C GLN A 360 14.34 6.01 5.31
N GLY A 361 14.54 5.15 6.30
CA GLY A 361 15.78 4.40 6.47
C GLY A 361 16.11 3.54 5.25
N ILE A 362 15.18 2.70 4.80
CA ILE A 362 15.34 1.81 3.63
C ILE A 362 15.62 2.62 2.37
N GLN A 363 14.77 3.61 2.09
CA GLN A 363 14.86 4.44 0.86
C GLN A 363 16.12 5.33 0.85
N SER A 364 16.72 5.64 2.01
CA SER A 364 17.99 6.35 2.08
C SER A 364 19.15 5.62 1.37
N LYS A 365 18.98 4.33 1.08
CA LYS A 365 19.94 3.49 0.34
C LYS A 365 19.62 3.35 -1.14
N GLY A 366 18.59 4.04 -1.63
CA GLY A 366 18.10 3.93 -3.01
C GLY A 366 17.26 2.68 -3.26
N VAL A 367 16.93 1.91 -2.23
CA VAL A 367 15.99 0.80 -2.29
C VAL A 367 14.57 1.36 -2.18
N TYR A 368 13.67 1.01 -3.09
CA TYR A 368 12.27 1.40 -2.96
C TYR A 368 11.48 0.36 -2.17
N VAL A 369 10.45 0.82 -1.49
CA VAL A 369 9.55 -0.02 -0.69
C VAL A 369 8.21 -0.23 -1.41
N TYR A 370 7.52 -1.32 -1.08
CA TYR A 370 6.11 -1.55 -1.39
C TYR A 370 5.37 -1.68 -0.07
N ILE A 371 4.90 -0.56 0.46
CA ILE A 371 4.13 -0.61 1.70
C ILE A 371 2.85 -1.41 1.50
N LYS A 372 2.55 -2.31 2.44
CA LYS A 372 1.52 -3.34 2.23
C LYS A 372 0.67 -3.61 3.46
N HIS A 373 -0.50 -4.26 3.29
CA HIS A 373 -1.18 -4.51 2.03
C HIS A 373 -2.27 -3.47 1.87
N PHE A 374 -2.21 -2.70 0.83
CA PHE A 374 -3.02 -1.51 0.60
C PHE A 374 -4.37 -1.87 -0.05
N ALA A 375 -5.48 -1.88 0.69
CA ALA A 375 -5.65 -1.74 2.14
C ALA A 375 -6.67 -2.77 2.65
N LEU A 376 -7.08 -2.64 3.93
CA LEU A 376 -8.10 -3.47 4.58
C LEU A 376 -7.74 -4.97 4.67
N ASN A 377 -6.46 -5.31 4.81
CA ASN A 377 -6.00 -6.69 5.02
C ASN A 377 -5.78 -7.00 6.51
N ASP A 378 -6.80 -6.75 7.34
CA ASP A 378 -6.72 -6.86 8.80
C ASP A 378 -7.08 -8.24 9.31
N THR A 379 -7.44 -9.17 8.42
CA THR A 379 -7.74 -10.56 8.73
C THR A 379 -7.25 -11.48 7.63
N GLU A 380 -6.69 -12.63 8.02
CA GLU A 380 -6.25 -13.67 7.09
C GLU A 380 -7.33 -14.72 6.80
N SER A 381 -8.40 -14.76 7.59
CA SER A 381 -9.53 -15.65 7.31
C SER A 381 -10.21 -15.22 6.02
N HIS A 382 -10.15 -16.08 4.99
CA HIS A 382 -10.70 -15.78 3.67
C HIS A 382 -10.14 -14.51 3.02
N CYS A 383 -8.92 -14.09 3.35
CA CYS A 383 -8.29 -12.84 2.90
C CYS A 383 -8.34 -12.66 1.37
N ARG A 384 -8.32 -13.75 0.62
CA ARG A 384 -8.43 -13.71 -0.85
C ARG A 384 -9.87 -13.42 -1.26
N CYS A 385 -10.08 -12.19 -1.74
CA CYS A 385 -11.38 -11.68 -2.18
C CYS A 385 -12.43 -11.50 -1.07
N ILE A 386 -12.03 -11.34 0.18
CA ILE A 386 -12.94 -10.89 1.23
C ILE A 386 -13.48 -9.50 0.90
N SER A 387 -14.78 -9.29 1.10
CA SER A 387 -15.40 -7.97 1.05
C SER A 387 -15.41 -7.38 2.45
N THR A 388 -14.78 -6.20 2.60
CA THR A 388 -14.74 -5.46 3.86
C THR A 388 -15.67 -4.26 3.74
N TRP A 389 -16.56 -4.09 4.72
CA TRP A 389 -17.57 -3.06 4.76
C TRP A 389 -17.27 -2.11 5.90
N ALA A 390 -17.16 -0.83 5.58
CA ALA A 390 -16.97 0.25 6.55
C ALA A 390 -17.38 1.58 5.93
N ASP A 391 -17.72 2.56 6.77
CA ASP A 391 -17.97 3.92 6.33
C ASP A 391 -16.67 4.66 5.96
N GLU A 392 -16.82 5.79 5.30
CA GLU A 392 -15.73 6.65 4.84
C GLU A 392 -14.83 7.11 6.00
N GLN A 393 -15.42 7.49 7.15
CA GLN A 393 -14.68 7.93 8.34
C GLN A 393 -13.77 6.81 8.85
N THR A 394 -14.31 5.63 9.07
CA THR A 394 -13.57 4.46 9.56
C THR A 394 -12.43 4.08 8.62
N ILE A 395 -12.70 4.09 7.30
CA ILE A 395 -11.68 3.78 6.30
C ILE A 395 -10.54 4.79 6.37
N ARG A 396 -10.83 6.09 6.39
CA ARG A 396 -9.81 7.15 6.34
C ARG A 396 -9.03 7.31 7.63
N GLU A 397 -9.73 7.37 8.77
CA GLU A 397 -9.10 7.68 10.06
C GLU A 397 -8.37 6.49 10.69
N LEU A 398 -8.79 5.26 10.37
CA LEU A 398 -8.16 4.06 10.92
C LEU A 398 -7.33 3.32 9.88
N TYR A 399 -7.98 2.74 8.86
CA TYR A 399 -7.33 1.75 8.00
C TYR A 399 -6.39 2.35 6.95
N LEU A 400 -6.63 3.57 6.52
CA LEU A 400 -5.75 4.28 5.57
C LEU A 400 -4.70 5.16 6.26
N GLU A 401 -4.90 5.54 7.51
CA GLU A 401 -4.03 6.46 8.23
C GLU A 401 -2.56 6.03 8.29
N PRO A 402 -2.21 4.74 8.59
CA PRO A 402 -0.81 4.31 8.56
C PRO A 402 -0.15 4.52 7.19
N PHE A 403 -0.90 4.22 6.12
CA PHE A 403 -0.42 4.38 4.75
C PHE A 403 -0.27 5.87 4.37
N ARG A 404 -1.24 6.71 4.80
CA ARG A 404 -1.16 8.16 4.60
C ARG A 404 0.13 8.72 5.19
N ILE A 405 0.42 8.39 6.44
CA ILE A 405 1.63 8.85 7.13
C ILE A 405 2.89 8.30 6.42
N ALA A 406 2.91 7.03 6.07
CA ALA A 406 4.05 6.43 5.39
C ALA A 406 4.33 7.06 4.01
N VAL A 407 3.29 7.47 3.26
CA VAL A 407 3.45 8.18 1.98
C VAL A 407 3.84 9.63 2.22
N THR A 408 3.07 10.38 3.03
CA THR A 408 3.23 11.85 3.13
C THR A 408 4.40 12.28 4.00
N GLU A 409 4.76 11.52 5.01
CA GLU A 409 5.88 11.80 5.91
C GLU A 409 7.08 10.88 5.63
N GLY A 410 6.86 9.59 5.38
CA GLY A 410 7.91 8.61 5.07
C GLY A 410 8.42 8.69 3.63
N GLY A 411 7.65 9.26 2.72
CA GLY A 411 7.98 9.36 1.30
C GLY A 411 7.97 8.00 0.59
N ALA A 412 7.12 7.04 1.06
CA ALA A 412 6.99 5.73 0.43
C ALA A 412 6.67 5.85 -1.06
N LYS A 413 7.46 5.17 -1.90
CA LYS A 413 7.36 5.29 -3.36
C LYS A 413 6.32 4.37 -3.97
N ASN A 414 6.13 3.16 -3.43
CA ASN A 414 5.20 2.20 -4.02
C ASN A 414 4.31 1.57 -2.95
N VAL A 415 3.19 1.01 -3.41
CA VAL A 415 2.29 0.20 -2.58
C VAL A 415 2.14 -1.20 -3.16
N MET A 416 1.83 -2.18 -2.30
CA MET A 416 1.32 -3.47 -2.72
C MET A 416 -0.16 -3.57 -2.36
N ASN A 417 -1.00 -3.74 -3.38
CA ASN A 417 -2.44 -3.87 -3.21
C ASN A 417 -2.79 -5.13 -2.42
N SER A 418 -3.80 -5.04 -1.58
CA SER A 418 -4.34 -6.19 -0.86
C SER A 418 -5.22 -7.07 -1.76
N PHE A 419 -5.54 -8.28 -1.28
CA PHE A 419 -6.56 -9.12 -1.89
C PHE A 419 -7.99 -8.67 -1.56
N ALA A 420 -8.15 -7.80 -0.55
CA ALA A 420 -9.45 -7.38 -0.04
C ALA A 420 -10.21 -6.51 -1.03
N ARG A 421 -11.53 -6.47 -0.84
CA ARG A 421 -12.43 -5.52 -1.50
C ARG A 421 -12.87 -4.46 -0.52
N PHE A 422 -13.01 -3.25 -1.02
CA PHE A 422 -13.78 -2.17 -0.43
C PHE A 422 -15.24 -2.38 -0.86
N GLY A 423 -16.09 -2.84 0.05
CA GLY A 423 -17.42 -3.32 -0.34
C GLY A 423 -17.32 -4.40 -1.42
N ALA A 424 -17.85 -4.10 -2.59
CA ALA A 424 -17.84 -5.02 -3.73
C ALA A 424 -16.59 -4.91 -4.63
N THR A 425 -15.81 -3.82 -4.53
CA THR A 425 -14.71 -3.50 -5.46
C THR A 425 -13.35 -3.91 -4.90
N TRP A 426 -12.58 -4.70 -5.65
CA TRP A 426 -11.21 -5.03 -5.28
C TRP A 426 -10.35 -3.77 -5.10
N SER A 427 -9.50 -3.74 -4.05
CA SER A 427 -8.66 -2.59 -3.73
C SER A 427 -7.86 -2.06 -4.93
N GLY A 428 -7.25 -2.95 -5.72
CA GLY A 428 -6.48 -2.59 -6.91
C GLY A 428 -7.32 -2.12 -8.11
N ALA A 429 -8.64 -2.29 -8.09
CA ALA A 429 -9.58 -1.78 -9.10
C ALA A 429 -10.45 -0.64 -8.57
N HIS A 430 -10.14 -0.11 -7.40
CA HIS A 430 -10.88 0.96 -6.77
C HIS A 430 -10.27 2.33 -7.11
N GLU A 431 -10.84 3.04 -8.08
CA GLU A 431 -10.33 4.33 -8.56
C GLU A 431 -10.21 5.36 -7.43
N GLY A 432 -11.23 5.45 -6.56
CA GLY A 432 -11.21 6.33 -5.39
C GLY A 432 -9.98 6.10 -4.51
N LEU A 433 -9.62 4.83 -4.27
CA LEU A 433 -8.45 4.47 -3.48
C LEU A 433 -7.14 4.74 -4.23
N MET A 434 -7.02 4.18 -5.45
CA MET A 434 -5.74 4.10 -6.16
C MET A 434 -5.35 5.41 -6.85
N THR A 435 -6.32 6.14 -7.36
CA THR A 435 -6.09 7.39 -8.10
C THR A 435 -6.41 8.61 -7.24
N ASN A 436 -7.63 8.70 -6.67
CA ASN A 436 -8.05 9.93 -6.01
C ASN A 436 -7.36 10.12 -4.66
N VAL A 437 -7.33 9.10 -3.80
CA VAL A 437 -6.69 9.18 -2.48
C VAL A 437 -5.18 9.04 -2.60
N LEU A 438 -4.69 7.91 -3.10
CA LEU A 438 -3.26 7.60 -3.07
C LEU A 438 -2.41 8.62 -3.85
N ARG A 439 -2.85 9.01 -5.04
CA ARG A 439 -2.11 9.94 -5.90
C ARG A 439 -2.64 11.38 -5.80
N GLY A 440 -3.96 11.54 -5.86
CA GLY A 440 -4.59 12.85 -5.84
C GLY A 440 -4.42 13.56 -4.51
N GLU A 441 -4.76 12.90 -3.41
CA GLU A 441 -4.65 13.50 -2.08
C GLU A 441 -3.24 13.38 -1.48
N TRP A 442 -2.61 12.19 -1.54
CA TRP A 442 -1.32 11.97 -0.86
C TRP A 442 -0.10 12.24 -1.73
N GLY A 443 -0.26 12.33 -3.05
CA GLY A 443 0.81 12.71 -3.97
C GLY A 443 1.83 11.61 -4.24
N MET A 444 1.45 10.32 -4.13
CA MET A 444 2.37 9.23 -4.46
C MET A 444 2.66 9.19 -5.96
N ASP A 445 3.91 9.34 -6.34
CA ASP A 445 4.42 9.37 -7.71
C ASP A 445 4.96 8.01 -8.23
N GLY A 446 5.09 7.02 -7.36
CA GLY A 446 5.53 5.69 -7.71
C GLY A 446 4.41 4.75 -8.15
N PHE A 447 4.69 3.47 -8.26
CA PHE A 447 3.76 2.50 -8.82
C PHE A 447 3.10 1.58 -7.77
N ALA A 448 1.97 1.01 -8.15
CA ALA A 448 1.21 0.06 -7.37
C ALA A 448 1.34 -1.35 -7.97
N LEU A 449 1.78 -2.30 -7.16
CA LEU A 449 1.91 -3.71 -7.50
C LEU A 449 0.78 -4.49 -6.85
N THR A 450 0.24 -5.53 -7.50
CA THR A 450 -0.68 -6.44 -6.81
C THR A 450 0.08 -7.28 -5.77
N ASP A 451 -0.60 -7.78 -4.74
CA ASP A 451 -0.14 -8.97 -4.04
C ASP A 451 -0.11 -10.16 -5.02
N PHE A 452 0.49 -11.30 -4.62
CA PHE A 452 0.71 -12.44 -5.51
C PHE A 452 -0.55 -12.89 -6.26
N SER A 453 -0.57 -12.65 -7.56
CA SER A 453 -1.74 -12.83 -8.43
C SER A 453 -1.63 -14.04 -9.38
N GLY A 454 -0.77 -15.01 -9.06
CA GLY A 454 -0.58 -16.21 -9.89
C GLY A 454 -1.77 -17.16 -9.85
N ASN A 455 -2.29 -17.54 -11.03
CA ASN A 455 -3.46 -18.41 -11.18
C ASN A 455 -3.39 -19.74 -10.44
N SER A 456 -2.22 -20.36 -10.36
CA SER A 456 -2.06 -21.67 -9.72
C SER A 456 -2.31 -21.64 -8.20
N ALA A 457 -1.99 -20.54 -7.55
CA ALA A 457 -2.20 -20.39 -6.11
C ALA A 457 -3.69 -20.26 -5.77
N PHE A 458 -4.46 -19.59 -6.61
CA PHE A 458 -5.89 -19.31 -6.38
C PHE A 458 -6.81 -20.42 -6.89
N ALA A 459 -6.46 -21.09 -7.99
CA ALA A 459 -7.21 -22.23 -8.49
C ALA A 459 -7.30 -23.38 -7.47
N ALA A 460 -6.27 -23.55 -6.63
CA ALA A 460 -6.28 -24.53 -5.55
C ALA A 460 -7.37 -24.25 -4.47
N TYR A 461 -7.86 -22.99 -4.40
CA TYR A 461 -8.92 -22.57 -3.47
C TYR A 461 -10.28 -22.39 -4.16
N GLY A 462 -10.41 -22.79 -5.42
CA GLY A 462 -11.66 -22.65 -6.18
C GLY A 462 -11.98 -21.19 -6.57
N ILE A 463 -11.03 -20.27 -6.39
CA ILE A 463 -11.20 -18.86 -6.73
C ILE A 463 -10.78 -18.65 -8.18
N THR A 464 -11.68 -18.12 -9.00
CA THR A 464 -11.34 -17.66 -10.34
C THR A 464 -10.80 -16.24 -10.23
N MET A 465 -9.64 -15.96 -10.85
CA MET A 465 -8.93 -14.67 -10.77
C MET A 465 -9.60 -13.53 -11.53
N LYS A 466 -10.85 -13.66 -11.94
CA LYS A 466 -11.61 -12.59 -12.60
C LYS A 466 -11.74 -11.33 -11.73
N SER A 467 -11.56 -11.46 -10.42
CA SER A 467 -11.61 -10.32 -9.49
C SER A 467 -10.42 -9.37 -9.61
N PHE A 468 -9.32 -9.81 -10.23
CA PHE A 468 -8.09 -9.04 -10.42
C PHE A 468 -7.87 -8.71 -11.91
N ASP A 469 -8.98 -8.43 -12.61
CA ASP A 469 -8.93 -8.09 -14.03
C ASP A 469 -7.93 -6.97 -14.30
N VAL A 470 -7.04 -7.22 -15.27
CA VAL A 470 -5.93 -6.33 -15.58
C VAL A 470 -6.40 -4.98 -16.13
N ALA A 471 -7.51 -4.97 -16.87
CA ALA A 471 -8.05 -3.73 -17.44
C ALA A 471 -8.61 -2.81 -16.34
N TRP A 472 -9.45 -3.34 -15.45
CA TRP A 472 -10.02 -2.56 -14.34
C TRP A 472 -8.94 -2.09 -13.36
N GLY A 473 -7.94 -2.94 -13.08
CA GLY A 473 -6.80 -2.55 -12.25
C GLY A 473 -6.01 -1.41 -12.86
N LEU A 474 -5.66 -1.49 -14.15
CA LEU A 474 -4.94 -0.42 -14.86
C LEU A 474 -5.71 0.90 -14.88
N LEU A 475 -7.00 0.85 -15.19
CA LEU A 475 -7.87 2.03 -15.23
C LEU A 475 -7.98 2.71 -13.86
N ALA A 476 -7.99 1.91 -12.78
CA ALA A 476 -8.01 2.43 -11.42
C ALA A 476 -6.65 2.95 -10.93
N GLY A 477 -5.55 2.54 -11.55
CA GLY A 477 -4.20 2.99 -11.19
C GLY A 477 -3.30 1.93 -10.55
N THR A 478 -3.64 0.64 -10.66
CA THR A 478 -2.70 -0.47 -10.43
C THR A 478 -1.77 -0.59 -11.63
N ASP A 479 -0.47 -0.72 -11.38
CA ASP A 479 0.56 -0.56 -12.40
C ASP A 479 1.30 -1.85 -12.75
N GLY A 480 1.32 -2.83 -11.83
CA GLY A 480 2.03 -4.10 -12.03
C GLY A 480 1.33 -5.28 -11.38
N TRP A 481 1.53 -6.46 -11.95
CA TRP A 481 0.99 -7.72 -11.43
C TRP A 481 2.10 -8.61 -10.90
N ASP A 482 2.11 -8.88 -9.59
CA ASP A 482 3.02 -9.85 -8.97
C ASP A 482 2.62 -11.27 -9.37
N SER A 483 3.10 -11.70 -10.52
CA SER A 483 2.75 -13.01 -11.10
C SER A 483 3.90 -13.62 -11.87
N SER A 484 4.15 -14.90 -11.60
CA SER A 484 5.03 -15.75 -12.41
C SER A 484 4.33 -16.35 -13.65
N ALA A 485 3.01 -16.19 -13.78
CA ALA A 485 2.22 -16.67 -14.88
C ALA A 485 2.16 -15.64 -16.01
N GLU A 486 2.24 -16.09 -17.26
CA GLU A 486 2.15 -15.21 -18.42
C GLU A 486 0.72 -14.74 -18.75
N GLN A 487 -0.26 -15.07 -17.90
CA GLN A 487 -1.66 -14.79 -18.19
C GLN A 487 -1.93 -13.30 -18.37
N TRP A 488 -1.45 -12.46 -17.47
CA TRP A 488 -1.75 -11.02 -17.51
C TRP A 488 -1.14 -10.37 -18.75
N THR A 489 0.11 -10.69 -19.08
CA THR A 489 0.74 -10.26 -20.34
C THR A 489 -0.04 -10.77 -21.55
N THR A 490 -0.46 -12.04 -21.53
CA THR A 490 -1.25 -12.65 -22.62
C THR A 490 -2.61 -11.97 -22.75
N ASP A 491 -3.30 -11.69 -21.66
CA ASP A 491 -4.60 -11.00 -21.67
C ASP A 491 -4.46 -9.59 -22.26
N LEU A 492 -3.43 -8.82 -21.87
CA LEU A 492 -3.14 -7.52 -22.46
C LEU A 492 -2.94 -7.64 -23.98
N LEU A 493 -2.08 -8.56 -24.42
CA LEU A 493 -1.75 -8.73 -25.83
C LEU A 493 -2.91 -9.25 -26.68
N THR A 494 -3.81 -10.04 -26.13
CA THR A 494 -4.86 -10.74 -26.89
C THR A 494 -6.23 -10.08 -26.78
N LEU A 495 -6.53 -9.44 -25.67
CA LEU A 495 -7.86 -8.87 -25.41
C LEU A 495 -7.89 -7.35 -25.61
N TYR A 496 -6.79 -6.65 -25.32
CA TYR A 496 -6.80 -5.20 -25.21
C TYR A 496 -5.89 -4.48 -26.21
N GLN A 497 -5.18 -5.21 -27.06
CA GLN A 497 -4.37 -4.60 -28.13
C GLN A 497 -5.28 -3.78 -29.06
N GLY A 498 -5.03 -2.46 -29.15
CA GLY A 498 -5.84 -1.55 -29.95
C GLY A 498 -6.97 -0.84 -29.18
N ASP A 499 -7.11 -1.09 -27.87
CA ASP A 499 -7.96 -0.31 -26.99
C ASP A 499 -7.20 0.94 -26.51
N PRO A 500 -7.66 2.17 -26.83
CA PRO A 500 -6.93 3.39 -26.47
C PRO A 500 -6.92 3.67 -24.98
N ASP A 501 -8.02 3.38 -24.26
CA ASP A 501 -8.12 3.63 -22.82
C ASP A 501 -7.15 2.75 -22.05
N ILE A 502 -7.11 1.47 -22.37
CA ILE A 502 -6.17 0.52 -21.77
C ILE A 502 -4.72 0.87 -22.17
N THR A 503 -4.47 1.22 -23.43
CA THR A 503 -3.12 1.59 -23.87
C THR A 503 -2.60 2.84 -23.16
N GLN A 504 -3.46 3.84 -22.95
CA GLN A 504 -3.12 5.03 -22.19
C GLN A 504 -2.86 4.71 -20.71
N ALA A 505 -3.67 3.84 -20.09
CA ALA A 505 -3.44 3.37 -18.72
C ALA A 505 -2.12 2.58 -18.60
N MET A 506 -1.80 1.72 -19.58
CA MET A 506 -0.51 1.02 -19.65
C MET A 506 0.68 1.98 -19.76
N ARG A 507 0.55 3.04 -20.56
CA ARG A 507 1.58 4.08 -20.67
C ARG A 507 1.82 4.77 -19.32
N GLN A 508 0.76 5.13 -18.61
CA GLN A 508 0.86 5.72 -17.27
C GLN A 508 1.48 4.75 -16.24
N ALA A 509 1.06 3.50 -16.25
CA ALA A 509 1.64 2.46 -15.40
C ALA A 509 3.14 2.28 -15.68
N SER A 510 3.52 2.22 -16.95
CA SER A 510 4.92 2.14 -17.37
C SER A 510 5.73 3.35 -16.91
N HIS A 511 5.17 4.56 -17.00
CA HIS A 511 5.81 5.78 -16.50
C HIS A 511 6.15 5.68 -15.01
N ARG A 512 5.19 5.27 -14.16
CA ARG A 512 5.39 5.15 -12.71
C ARG A 512 6.45 4.10 -12.35
N ILE A 513 6.45 2.97 -13.06
CA ILE A 513 7.47 1.93 -12.88
C ILE A 513 8.85 2.46 -13.29
N LEU A 514 8.95 3.09 -14.47
CA LEU A 514 10.20 3.65 -14.98
C LEU A 514 10.74 4.78 -14.09
N TYR A 515 9.85 5.65 -13.60
CA TYR A 515 10.21 6.73 -12.68
C TYR A 515 10.79 6.18 -11.36
N THR A 516 10.15 5.19 -10.78
CA THR A 516 10.65 4.55 -9.55
C THR A 516 12.02 3.93 -9.79
N VAL A 517 12.19 3.17 -10.89
CA VAL A 517 13.46 2.52 -11.20
C VAL A 517 14.56 3.54 -11.51
N ALA A 518 14.25 4.61 -12.25
CA ALA A 518 15.21 5.68 -12.57
C ALA A 518 15.82 6.33 -11.33
N ASN A 519 15.05 6.41 -10.26
CA ASN A 519 15.43 7.02 -8.98
C ASN A 519 15.85 6.00 -7.90
N SER A 520 16.21 4.78 -8.31
CA SER A 520 16.60 3.70 -7.41
C SER A 520 18.05 3.24 -7.57
N ASN A 521 18.51 2.39 -6.65
CA ASN A 521 19.84 1.76 -6.72
C ASN A 521 20.02 0.88 -7.98
N ALA A 522 18.95 0.46 -8.64
CA ALA A 522 19.02 -0.29 -9.90
C ALA A 522 19.78 0.48 -11.00
N MET A 523 19.77 1.80 -10.90
CA MET A 523 20.46 2.68 -11.85
C MET A 523 21.88 3.07 -11.40
N ASN A 524 22.41 2.48 -10.33
CA ASN A 524 23.77 2.76 -9.90
C ASN A 524 24.79 2.37 -10.99
N GLY A 525 25.58 3.34 -11.42
CA GLY A 525 26.56 3.18 -12.49
C GLY A 525 26.01 3.39 -13.91
N PHE A 526 24.71 3.62 -14.06
CA PHE A 526 24.12 4.02 -15.34
C PHE A 526 24.38 5.51 -15.61
N THR A 527 24.51 5.83 -16.89
CA THR A 527 24.65 7.19 -17.41
C THR A 527 23.69 7.38 -18.60
N ALA A 528 23.56 8.59 -19.08
CA ALA A 528 22.76 8.91 -20.27
C ALA A 528 23.16 8.08 -21.51
N ASP A 529 24.44 7.69 -21.61
CA ASP A 529 24.97 6.90 -22.73
C ASP A 529 24.94 5.38 -22.50
N THR A 530 24.36 4.93 -21.41
CA THR A 530 24.27 3.50 -21.10
C THR A 530 23.17 2.84 -21.92
N HIS A 531 23.56 1.86 -22.74
CA HIS A 531 22.62 1.06 -23.52
C HIS A 531 22.64 -0.40 -23.05
N ILE A 532 21.46 -0.95 -22.82
CA ILE A 532 21.28 -2.38 -22.57
C ILE A 532 21.00 -3.07 -23.88
N VAL A 533 21.74 -4.12 -24.18
CA VAL A 533 21.56 -4.92 -25.39
C VAL A 533 21.34 -6.38 -24.97
N ALA A 534 20.22 -6.95 -25.37
CA ALA A 534 19.96 -8.36 -25.14
C ALA A 534 20.94 -9.23 -25.96
N VAL A 535 21.74 -10.03 -25.27
CA VAL A 535 22.67 -10.96 -25.91
C VAL A 535 22.17 -12.37 -25.76
N THR A 536 21.93 -13.04 -26.89
CA THR A 536 21.56 -14.44 -26.88
C THR A 536 22.69 -15.28 -26.25
N PRO A 537 22.44 -15.98 -25.12
CA PRO A 537 23.48 -16.78 -24.47
C PRO A 537 24.04 -17.87 -25.38
N TRP A 538 25.33 -18.16 -25.27
CA TRP A 538 26.00 -19.16 -26.10
C TRP A 538 25.33 -20.54 -26.07
N TRP A 539 24.77 -20.95 -24.95
CA TRP A 539 24.07 -22.23 -24.79
C TRP A 539 22.75 -22.25 -25.56
N GLN A 540 22.05 -21.14 -25.66
CA GLN A 540 20.82 -21.03 -26.46
C GLN A 540 21.16 -21.12 -27.97
N ILE A 541 22.25 -20.46 -28.39
CA ILE A 541 22.77 -20.60 -29.78
C ILE A 541 23.15 -22.06 -30.05
N ALA A 542 23.79 -22.75 -29.09
CA ALA A 542 24.13 -24.15 -29.20
C ALA A 542 22.90 -25.05 -29.29
N LEU A 543 21.83 -24.78 -28.55
CA LEU A 543 20.55 -25.51 -28.63
C LEU A 543 19.88 -25.30 -29.98
N ILE A 544 19.79 -24.09 -30.47
CA ILE A 544 19.24 -23.77 -31.80
C ILE A 544 20.03 -24.52 -32.89
N ALA A 545 21.37 -24.51 -32.80
CA ALA A 545 22.21 -25.25 -33.76
C ALA A 545 21.95 -26.77 -33.69
N LEU A 546 21.79 -27.33 -32.48
CA LEU A 546 21.45 -28.76 -32.30
C LEU A 546 20.09 -29.08 -32.87
N ASP A 547 19.08 -28.26 -32.65
CA ASP A 547 17.71 -28.44 -33.18
C ASP A 547 17.71 -28.42 -34.73
N VAL A 548 18.47 -27.49 -35.32
CA VAL A 548 18.64 -27.46 -36.79
C VAL A 548 19.28 -28.75 -37.30
N VAL A 549 20.34 -29.23 -36.64
CA VAL A 549 21.00 -30.49 -37.00
C VAL A 549 20.03 -31.68 -36.89
N LEU A 550 19.29 -31.77 -35.78
CA LEU A 550 18.29 -32.82 -35.55
C LEU A 550 17.17 -32.76 -36.58
N GLY A 551 16.71 -31.56 -36.94
CA GLY A 551 15.72 -31.33 -37.98
C GLY A 551 16.21 -31.85 -39.35
N VAL A 552 17.43 -31.50 -39.76
CA VAL A 552 18.04 -31.98 -41.01
C VAL A 552 18.18 -33.50 -41.00
N VAL A 553 18.68 -34.08 -39.92
CA VAL A 553 18.82 -35.56 -39.78
C VAL A 553 17.45 -36.21 -39.89
N THR A 554 16.42 -35.68 -39.25
CA THR A 554 15.06 -36.20 -39.32
C THR A 554 14.51 -36.18 -40.75
N VAL A 555 14.68 -35.07 -41.47
CA VAL A 555 14.27 -34.93 -42.86
C VAL A 555 14.99 -35.96 -43.75
N VAL A 556 16.30 -36.13 -43.57
CA VAL A 556 17.10 -37.12 -44.30
C VAL A 556 16.59 -38.55 -44.06
N PHE A 557 16.27 -38.88 -42.79
CA PHE A 557 15.69 -40.20 -42.46
C PHE A 557 14.31 -40.40 -43.09
N ILE A 558 13.44 -39.41 -43.06
CA ILE A 558 12.12 -39.47 -43.71
C ILE A 558 12.26 -39.69 -45.21
N VAL A 559 13.14 -38.93 -45.88
CA VAL A 559 13.39 -39.09 -47.31
C VAL A 559 13.90 -40.50 -47.62
N LYS A 560 14.90 -41.01 -46.88
CA LYS A 560 15.40 -42.39 -47.05
C LYS A 560 14.30 -43.43 -46.82
N LEU A 561 13.44 -43.26 -45.82
CA LEU A 561 12.33 -44.15 -45.54
C LEU A 561 11.32 -44.16 -46.68
N VAL A 562 10.94 -42.98 -47.20
CA VAL A 562 10.02 -42.84 -48.33
C VAL A 562 10.59 -43.53 -49.60
N LEU A 563 11.88 -43.31 -49.88
CA LEU A 563 12.55 -43.95 -50.99
C LEU A 563 12.61 -45.48 -50.84
N ALA A 564 12.90 -45.99 -49.64
CA ALA A 564 12.91 -47.41 -49.34
C ALA A 564 11.53 -48.09 -49.53
N VAL A 565 10.46 -47.38 -49.03
CA VAL A 565 9.08 -47.86 -49.22
C VAL A 565 8.67 -47.86 -50.67
N ARG A 566 9.04 -46.84 -51.46
CA ARG A 566 8.78 -46.79 -52.92
C ARG A 566 9.50 -47.93 -53.65
N LYS A 567 10.76 -48.20 -53.31
CA LYS A 567 11.53 -49.31 -53.89
C LYS A 567 10.91 -50.66 -53.54
N LYS A 568 10.45 -50.90 -52.34
CA LYS A 568 9.72 -52.13 -51.94
C LYS A 568 8.40 -52.29 -52.68
N LYS A 569 7.66 -51.21 -52.95
CA LYS A 569 6.42 -51.27 -53.75
C LYS A 569 6.69 -51.58 -55.23
N ALA A 570 7.75 -51.05 -55.80
CA ALA A 570 8.15 -51.33 -57.18
C ALA A 570 8.55 -52.83 -57.38
N VAL A 571 9.34 -53.40 -56.43
CA VAL A 571 9.73 -54.82 -56.45
C VAL A 571 8.56 -55.78 -56.19
N LYS A 572 7.44 -55.36 -55.65
CA LYS A 572 6.21 -56.17 -55.45
C LYS A 572 5.25 -56.07 -56.64
N ALA A 573 5.50 -55.18 -57.59
CA ALA A 573 4.70 -54.99 -58.81
C ALA A 573 5.29 -55.69 -60.07
N GLU A 574 6.53 -56.17 -59.98
CA GLU A 574 7.14 -57.12 -60.86
C GLU A 574 6.90 -58.59 -60.35
#